data_5e9fcba6bdd9f742a3a411f1fbfb0cae
#
_entry.id   5e9fcba6bdd9f742a3a411f1fbfb0cae
#
_cell.length_a   1.000
_cell.length_b   1.000
_cell.length_c   1.000
_cell.angle_alpha   90.00
_cell.angle_beta   90.00
_cell.angle_gamma   90.00
#
_symmetry.space_group_name_H-M   'P 1'
#
loop_
_entity.id
_entity.type
_entity.pdbx_description
1 polymer ?
#
loop_
_entity_poly.entity_id
_entity_poly.type
_entity_poly.pdbx_seq_one_letter_code
_entity_poly.pdbx_strand_id
1 'polypeptide(L)'
;RHQLQTMVHDLEALAPWLALDGRPPECDGLLAGLAQQLQGPESGRSFDRALVAIAKARDEQPGQSHWLQSLENAVEVGRKNHGKLARSLRDLAAKAEHFVEQMEFSSYYDRERRLFHIGYNVSADRLDPHHYDLLASEARLASYLAIAHQDVPIEHWFHLGRPVMRFDNGLALISWNGSMFEYLMPRLLMLSGPQTLLNESEKIAVEMQRKHGRQEGIPWGVSESAYAARDPEHRYQYQAFGVPGLGLRRGLAKDVVIAPYASALALQVFPSEAAENLKTLGKLGYSGLYGMLEAVDYTPERQEGGTRVMPVNAYMAHHQGMIMCAIGNSLCDNILVNRFAQDPRVHAVSLLLNERVPQELPSEVRRLESVDLASRRPGTTPVSQEWQPPLHSSSPQAQLLGNGSLSSSISTGGGGGLNWRHKALTRFVPDPVRDASGIWIYLHDDDDGHLWSATRQPTGQSPDQYDVTFHSHMAEFHRRDHDISVRMEVVVAAGDDIEIRRMTIDNLGNRPRNLRITSYGEVVLAPPLEDERHPAFSKLFVGSEFIPSIGGQLFTRRPRNRNDTPPVLLHFLVDGDGQSVLTGHESDRRRFIGRNGTMRRPDGARNGLSQTTGWTLDPIMALQATLE
;
A
#
# COMPACT_ATOMS: atom_id res chain seq x y z
N ARG A 1 -21.62 -29.50 -10.65
CA ARG A 1 -21.95 -30.90 -10.32
C ARG A 1 -21.51 -31.25 -8.90
N HIS A 2 -20.27 -30.95 -8.50
CA HIS A 2 -19.76 -31.20 -7.15
C HIS A 2 -20.57 -30.43 -6.07
N GLN A 3 -20.89 -29.18 -6.31
CA GLN A 3 -21.70 -28.36 -5.41
C GLN A 3 -23.10 -28.93 -5.15
N LEU A 4 -23.76 -29.41 -6.21
CA LEU A 4 -25.07 -30.07 -6.08
C LEU A 4 -24.97 -31.38 -5.27
N GLN A 5 -23.89 -32.15 -5.47
CA GLN A 5 -23.62 -33.34 -4.67
C GLN A 5 -23.41 -33.03 -3.20
N THR A 6 -22.66 -31.95 -2.89
CA THR A 6 -22.49 -31.49 -1.52
C THR A 6 -23.82 -31.05 -0.88
N MET A 7 -24.64 -30.29 -1.61
CA MET A 7 -25.98 -29.89 -1.14
C MET A 7 -26.90 -31.09 -0.87
N VAL A 8 -26.87 -32.12 -1.72
CA VAL A 8 -27.63 -33.35 -1.49
C VAL A 8 -27.11 -34.06 -0.25
N HIS A 9 -25.79 -34.17 -0.09
CA HIS A 9 -25.20 -34.80 1.09
C HIS A 9 -25.55 -34.04 2.41
N ASP A 10 -25.51 -32.70 2.38
CA ASP A 10 -25.91 -31.88 3.51
C ASP A 10 -27.40 -32.05 3.82
N LEU A 11 -28.24 -32.13 2.79
CA LEU A 11 -29.68 -32.38 2.96
C LEU A 11 -29.94 -33.75 3.57
N GLU A 12 -29.28 -34.81 3.09
CA GLU A 12 -29.36 -36.14 3.64
C GLU A 12 -28.88 -36.25 5.08
N ALA A 13 -27.83 -35.49 5.43
CA ALA A 13 -27.32 -35.43 6.80
C ALA A 13 -28.25 -34.68 7.76
N LEU A 14 -28.89 -33.59 7.32
CA LEU A 14 -29.75 -32.74 8.15
C LEU A 14 -31.22 -33.22 8.17
N ALA A 15 -31.67 -33.86 7.11
CA ALA A 15 -33.02 -34.34 6.93
C ALA A 15 -33.05 -35.82 6.43
N PRO A 16 -32.42 -36.77 7.16
CA PRO A 16 -32.29 -38.16 6.69
C PRO A 16 -33.61 -38.86 6.49
N TRP A 17 -34.68 -38.37 7.09
CA TRP A 17 -36.03 -38.89 6.86
C TRP A 17 -36.56 -38.69 5.43
N LEU A 18 -35.99 -37.76 4.64
CA LEU A 18 -36.39 -37.55 3.27
C LEU A 18 -35.89 -38.67 2.31
N ALA A 19 -34.86 -39.41 2.75
CA ALA A 19 -34.27 -40.54 1.98
C ALA A 19 -34.85 -41.91 2.35
N LEU A 20 -35.90 -41.96 3.20
CA LEU A 20 -36.50 -43.23 3.61
C LEU A 20 -37.36 -43.82 2.51
N ASP A 21 -37.03 -45.05 2.11
CA ASP A 21 -37.78 -45.85 1.11
C ASP A 21 -39.02 -46.52 1.75
N GLY A 22 -39.92 -46.99 0.89
CA GLY A 22 -41.08 -47.82 1.32
C GLY A 22 -42.14 -47.04 2.11
N ARG A 23 -42.29 -45.75 1.81
CA ARG A 23 -43.26 -44.85 2.43
C ARG A 23 -44.70 -45.32 2.35
N PRO A 24 -45.41 -45.60 3.47
CA PRO A 24 -46.82 -45.94 3.45
C PRO A 24 -47.67 -44.72 3.09
N PRO A 25 -48.70 -44.84 2.20
CA PRO A 25 -49.59 -43.73 1.86
C PRO A 25 -50.34 -43.13 3.02
N GLU A 26 -50.65 -43.94 4.05
CA GLU A 26 -51.33 -43.52 5.27
C GLU A 26 -50.50 -42.56 6.14
N CYS A 27 -49.17 -42.50 5.92
CA CYS A 27 -48.26 -41.63 6.62
C CYS A 27 -48.05 -40.28 5.94
N ASP A 28 -48.68 -40.00 4.79
CA ASP A 28 -48.51 -38.74 4.05
C ASP A 28 -48.90 -37.50 4.85
N GLY A 29 -50.00 -37.58 5.59
CA GLY A 29 -50.46 -36.49 6.50
C GLY A 29 -49.48 -36.21 7.60
N LEU A 30 -48.87 -37.26 8.18
CA LEU A 30 -47.85 -37.12 9.22
C LEU A 30 -46.59 -36.41 8.69
N LEU A 31 -46.11 -36.85 7.53
CA LEU A 31 -44.93 -36.24 6.92
C LEU A 31 -45.15 -34.77 6.51
N ALA A 32 -46.32 -34.44 5.95
CA ALA A 32 -46.68 -33.06 5.66
C ALA A 32 -46.69 -32.18 6.93
N GLY A 33 -47.26 -32.70 8.00
CA GLY A 33 -47.22 -32.01 9.31
C GLY A 33 -45.82 -31.86 9.88
N LEU A 34 -44.96 -32.89 9.76
CA LEU A 34 -43.54 -32.80 10.15
C LEU A 34 -42.77 -31.76 9.31
N ALA A 35 -42.96 -31.77 7.99
CA ALA A 35 -42.32 -30.81 7.11
C ALA A 35 -42.68 -29.35 7.50
N GLN A 36 -43.94 -29.10 7.82
CA GLN A 36 -44.41 -27.81 8.28
C GLN A 36 -43.82 -27.42 9.64
N GLN A 37 -43.74 -28.37 10.60
CA GLN A 37 -43.19 -28.14 11.93
C GLN A 37 -41.68 -27.89 11.94
N LEU A 38 -40.93 -28.49 11.01
CA LEU A 38 -39.48 -28.40 10.92
C LEU A 38 -38.97 -27.20 10.08
N GLN A 39 -39.84 -26.43 9.44
CA GLN A 39 -39.51 -25.23 8.68
C GLN A 39 -39.26 -23.96 9.51
N GLY A 40 -39.50 -23.98 10.82
CA GLY A 40 -39.41 -22.79 11.68
C GLY A 40 -38.07 -22.64 12.40
N PRO A 41 -37.79 -21.44 12.93
CA PRO A 41 -36.54 -21.12 13.64
C PRO A 41 -36.38 -21.83 15.01
N GLU A 42 -37.44 -22.43 15.54
CA GLU A 42 -37.43 -23.15 16.81
C GLU A 42 -37.10 -24.65 16.66
N SER A 43 -36.00 -24.98 15.98
CA SER A 43 -35.65 -26.33 15.53
C SER A 43 -35.62 -27.38 16.69
N GLY A 44 -35.15 -27.03 17.88
CA GLY A 44 -35.10 -27.99 19.02
C GLY A 44 -36.48 -28.47 19.47
N ARG A 45 -37.39 -27.54 19.76
CA ARG A 45 -38.77 -27.86 20.19
C ARG A 45 -39.61 -28.48 19.05
N SER A 46 -39.29 -28.16 17.82
CA SER A 46 -39.95 -28.74 16.65
C SER A 46 -39.60 -30.21 16.49
N PHE A 47 -38.32 -30.59 16.67
CA PHE A 47 -37.92 -32.00 16.67
C PHE A 47 -38.57 -32.81 17.79
N ASP A 48 -38.65 -32.26 19.01
CA ASP A 48 -39.30 -32.94 20.14
C ASP A 48 -40.79 -33.18 19.87
N ARG A 49 -41.50 -32.19 19.30
CA ARG A 49 -42.90 -32.34 18.89
C ARG A 49 -43.07 -33.37 17.77
N ALA A 50 -42.14 -33.36 16.81
CA ALA A 50 -42.15 -34.34 15.73
C ALA A 50 -41.97 -35.78 16.24
N LEU A 51 -41.03 -36.00 17.15
CA LEU A 51 -40.81 -37.32 17.76
C LEU A 51 -42.03 -37.80 18.59
N VAL A 52 -42.69 -36.92 19.33
CA VAL A 52 -43.94 -37.25 20.03
C VAL A 52 -45.07 -37.63 19.07
N ALA A 53 -45.21 -36.90 17.95
CA ALA A 53 -46.21 -37.20 16.94
C ALA A 53 -45.95 -38.56 16.23
N ILE A 54 -44.68 -38.89 15.97
CA ILE A 54 -44.30 -40.18 15.38
C ILE A 54 -44.56 -41.32 16.37
N ALA A 55 -44.20 -41.15 17.62
CA ALA A 55 -44.47 -42.17 18.68
C ALA A 55 -45.97 -42.45 18.81
N LYS A 56 -46.81 -41.41 18.84
CA LYS A 56 -48.27 -41.55 18.86
C LYS A 56 -48.80 -42.29 17.61
N ALA A 57 -48.34 -41.92 16.41
CA ALA A 57 -48.74 -42.58 15.18
C ALA A 57 -48.33 -44.06 15.16
N ARG A 58 -47.21 -44.43 15.75
CA ARG A 58 -46.73 -45.81 15.89
C ARG A 58 -47.64 -46.63 16.76
N ASP A 59 -48.15 -46.09 17.86
CA ASP A 59 -49.08 -46.77 18.76
C ASP A 59 -50.48 -46.95 18.12
N GLU A 60 -50.90 -45.98 17.29
CA GLU A 60 -52.19 -45.98 16.59
C GLU A 60 -52.18 -46.88 15.31
N GLN A 61 -51.00 -47.16 14.74
CA GLN A 61 -50.85 -47.89 13.45
C GLN A 61 -49.84 -49.06 13.55
N PRO A 62 -50.14 -50.14 14.25
CA PRO A 62 -49.21 -51.25 14.50
C PRO A 62 -48.71 -51.95 13.22
N GLY A 63 -49.51 -51.96 12.13
CA GLY A 63 -49.10 -52.52 10.83
C GLY A 63 -47.94 -51.78 10.14
N GLN A 64 -47.63 -50.55 10.57
CA GLN A 64 -46.59 -49.71 9.98
C GLN A 64 -45.47 -49.44 10.99
N SER A 65 -45.43 -50.10 12.10
CA SER A 65 -44.52 -49.87 13.22
C SER A 65 -43.05 -49.88 12.81
N HIS A 66 -42.65 -50.75 11.87
CA HIS A 66 -41.26 -50.83 11.38
C HIS A 66 -40.83 -49.57 10.63
N TRP A 67 -41.67 -49.04 9.73
CA TRP A 67 -41.37 -47.84 8.99
C TRP A 67 -41.38 -46.61 9.87
N LEU A 68 -42.37 -46.51 10.78
CA LEU A 68 -42.45 -45.43 11.76
C LEU A 68 -41.25 -45.43 12.72
N GLN A 69 -40.71 -46.59 13.09
CA GLN A 69 -39.48 -46.70 13.87
C GLN A 69 -38.28 -46.21 13.09
N SER A 70 -38.20 -46.52 11.79
CA SER A 70 -37.14 -46.01 10.90
C SER A 70 -37.24 -44.48 10.75
N LEU A 71 -38.44 -43.94 10.64
CA LEU A 71 -38.71 -42.50 10.62
C LEU A 71 -38.27 -41.81 11.95
N GLU A 72 -38.64 -42.39 13.09
CA GLU A 72 -38.23 -41.92 14.41
C GLU A 72 -36.70 -41.83 14.53
N ASN A 73 -36.02 -42.92 14.13
CA ASN A 73 -34.55 -42.96 14.17
C ASN A 73 -33.93 -41.91 13.23
N ALA A 74 -34.47 -41.74 12.01
CA ALA A 74 -33.99 -40.75 11.03
C ALA A 74 -34.20 -39.31 11.57
N VAL A 75 -35.35 -39.02 12.17
CA VAL A 75 -35.62 -37.70 12.76
C VAL A 75 -34.68 -37.44 13.95
N GLU A 76 -34.40 -38.46 14.78
CA GLU A 76 -33.43 -38.33 15.88
C GLU A 76 -31.98 -38.07 15.39
N VAL A 77 -31.56 -38.74 14.30
CA VAL A 77 -30.27 -38.47 13.68
C VAL A 77 -30.22 -37.03 13.12
N GLY A 78 -31.27 -36.59 12.45
CA GLY A 78 -31.39 -35.20 11.97
C GLY A 78 -31.31 -34.21 13.10
N ARG A 79 -32.02 -34.46 14.21
CA ARG A 79 -31.97 -33.62 15.43
C ARG A 79 -30.54 -33.47 15.97
N LYS A 80 -29.79 -34.59 16.07
CA LYS A 80 -28.39 -34.59 16.53
C LYS A 80 -27.49 -33.80 15.58
N ASN A 81 -27.66 -33.98 14.28
CA ASN A 81 -26.86 -33.27 13.25
C ASN A 81 -27.17 -31.77 13.23
N HIS A 82 -28.44 -31.38 13.33
CA HIS A 82 -28.83 -29.98 13.52
C HIS A 82 -28.21 -29.38 14.80
N GLY A 83 -28.24 -30.12 15.90
CA GLY A 83 -27.62 -29.67 17.15
C GLY A 83 -26.11 -29.49 17.07
N LYS A 84 -25.41 -30.37 16.32
CA LYS A 84 -23.98 -30.22 16.01
C LYS A 84 -23.71 -28.98 15.14
N LEU A 85 -24.44 -28.84 14.03
CA LEU A 85 -24.30 -27.71 13.14
C LEU A 85 -24.55 -26.38 13.85
N ALA A 86 -25.63 -26.30 14.65
CA ALA A 86 -25.95 -25.09 15.40
C ALA A 86 -24.87 -24.72 16.43
N ARG A 87 -24.23 -25.70 17.08
CA ARG A 87 -23.08 -25.44 17.94
C ARG A 87 -21.88 -24.95 17.14
N SER A 88 -21.49 -25.64 16.07
CA SER A 88 -20.37 -25.25 15.22
C SER A 88 -20.53 -23.85 14.63
N LEU A 89 -21.75 -23.47 14.23
CA LEU A 89 -22.05 -22.12 13.74
C LEU A 89 -21.93 -21.06 14.86
N ARG A 90 -22.39 -21.38 16.08
CA ARG A 90 -22.20 -20.46 17.22
C ARG A 90 -20.74 -20.31 17.61
N ASP A 91 -19.98 -21.41 17.62
CA ASP A 91 -18.55 -21.38 17.90
C ASP A 91 -17.79 -20.57 16.84
N LEU A 92 -18.18 -20.72 15.57
CA LEU A 92 -17.61 -19.93 14.47
C LEU A 92 -17.97 -18.44 14.59
N ALA A 93 -19.23 -18.14 14.94
CA ALA A 93 -19.67 -16.77 15.17
C ALA A 93 -18.91 -16.13 16.35
N ALA A 94 -18.74 -16.87 17.46
CA ALA A 94 -17.97 -16.38 18.60
C ALA A 94 -16.48 -16.14 18.26
N LYS A 95 -15.87 -17.01 17.45
CA LYS A 95 -14.52 -16.80 16.96
C LYS A 95 -14.43 -15.56 16.06
N ALA A 96 -15.37 -15.37 15.15
CA ALA A 96 -15.41 -14.20 14.27
C ALA A 96 -15.56 -12.91 15.09
N GLU A 97 -16.47 -12.89 16.07
CA GLU A 97 -16.65 -11.76 17.00
C GLU A 97 -15.36 -11.44 17.76
N HIS A 98 -14.71 -12.47 18.30
CA HIS A 98 -13.45 -12.30 19.00
C HIS A 98 -12.34 -11.66 18.10
N PHE A 99 -12.23 -12.06 16.83
CA PHE A 99 -11.30 -11.41 15.90
C PHE A 99 -11.65 -9.94 15.67
N VAL A 100 -12.94 -9.63 15.54
CA VAL A 100 -13.40 -8.24 15.35
C VAL A 100 -13.12 -7.40 16.59
N GLU A 101 -13.36 -7.93 17.78
CA GLU A 101 -13.09 -7.25 19.06
C GLU A 101 -11.60 -6.98 19.31
N GLN A 102 -10.72 -7.81 18.73
CA GLN A 102 -9.27 -7.63 18.83
C GLN A 102 -8.70 -6.65 17.79
N MET A 103 -9.49 -6.21 16.81
CA MET A 103 -9.06 -5.18 15.87
C MET A 103 -8.93 -3.85 16.61
N GLU A 104 -7.74 -3.27 16.59
CA GLU A 104 -7.44 -1.97 17.19
C GLU A 104 -6.92 -1.01 16.14
N PHE A 105 -7.65 0.04 15.86
CA PHE A 105 -7.31 1.04 14.86
C PHE A 105 -6.60 2.27 15.46
N SER A 106 -6.64 2.46 16.77
CA SER A 106 -6.10 3.66 17.43
C SER A 106 -4.60 3.87 17.22
N SER A 107 -3.84 2.78 17.02
CA SER A 107 -2.40 2.81 16.76
C SER A 107 -2.02 3.45 15.42
N TYR A 108 -2.95 3.48 14.46
CA TYR A 108 -2.75 4.13 13.15
C TYR A 108 -3.28 5.55 13.09
N TYR A 109 -3.92 6.04 14.16
CA TYR A 109 -4.59 7.33 14.18
C TYR A 109 -3.66 8.47 14.61
N ASP A 110 -3.42 9.38 13.67
CA ASP A 110 -2.74 10.66 13.95
C ASP A 110 -3.73 11.62 14.63
N ARG A 111 -3.55 11.84 15.93
CA ARG A 111 -4.44 12.69 16.73
C ARG A 111 -4.35 14.17 16.37
N GLU A 112 -3.22 14.62 15.84
CA GLU A 112 -3.01 16.02 15.43
C GLU A 112 -3.73 16.29 14.10
N ARG A 113 -3.52 15.41 13.11
CA ARG A 113 -4.17 15.51 11.80
C ARG A 113 -5.59 14.95 11.78
N ARG A 114 -5.95 14.13 12.73
CA ARG A 114 -7.22 13.40 12.85
C ARG A 114 -7.48 12.46 11.65
N LEU A 115 -6.43 11.88 11.10
CA LEU A 115 -6.44 10.99 9.95
C LEU A 115 -5.69 9.70 10.26
N PHE A 116 -5.94 8.65 9.48
CA PHE A 116 -5.16 7.42 9.55
C PHE A 116 -3.89 7.51 8.72
N HIS A 117 -2.78 7.08 9.29
CA HIS A 117 -1.59 6.73 8.52
C HIS A 117 -1.90 5.59 7.55
N ILE A 118 -1.25 5.56 6.37
CA ILE A 118 -1.44 4.50 5.37
C ILE A 118 -1.06 3.13 5.90
N GLY A 119 -0.08 3.04 6.80
CA GLY A 119 0.35 1.80 7.39
C GLY A 119 1.51 1.95 8.37
N TYR A 120 2.01 0.82 8.80
CA TYR A 120 3.18 0.71 9.67
C TYR A 120 4.30 -0.03 8.96
N ASN A 121 5.45 0.60 8.85
CA ASN A 121 6.63 -0.01 8.27
C ASN A 121 7.37 -0.81 9.34
N VAL A 122 7.16 -2.12 9.36
CA VAL A 122 7.76 -3.03 10.35
C VAL A 122 9.29 -3.00 10.31
N SER A 123 9.90 -2.89 9.13
CA SER A 123 11.36 -2.86 9.00
C SER A 123 11.99 -1.56 9.51
N ALA A 124 11.26 -0.45 9.39
CA ALA A 124 11.71 0.86 9.86
C ALA A 124 11.17 1.21 11.25
N ASP A 125 10.34 0.33 11.85
CA ASP A 125 9.70 0.50 13.15
C ASP A 125 9.01 1.86 13.29
N ARG A 126 8.23 2.24 12.25
CA ARG A 126 7.56 3.55 12.21
C ARG A 126 6.28 3.51 11.38
N LEU A 127 5.34 4.39 11.70
CA LEU A 127 4.17 4.68 10.88
C LEU A 127 4.60 5.32 9.55
N ASP A 128 3.83 5.05 8.49
CA ASP A 128 3.99 5.75 7.22
C ASP A 128 3.71 7.25 7.41
N PRO A 129 4.50 8.15 6.83
CA PRO A 129 4.27 9.59 6.99
C PRO A 129 3.04 10.12 6.25
N HIS A 130 2.49 9.33 5.32
CA HIS A 130 1.30 9.69 4.55
C HIS A 130 0.03 9.18 5.22
N HIS A 131 -1.09 9.82 4.87
CA HIS A 131 -2.40 9.56 5.47
C HIS A 131 -3.44 9.23 4.41
N TYR A 132 -4.44 8.46 4.78
CA TYR A 132 -5.68 8.35 4.04
C TYR A 132 -6.52 9.59 4.34
N ASP A 133 -6.53 10.54 3.42
CA ASP A 133 -7.08 11.89 3.62
C ASP A 133 -8.36 12.17 2.81
N LEU A 134 -8.85 11.23 1.99
CA LEU A 134 -10.01 11.42 1.13
C LEU A 134 -11.19 10.52 1.54
N LEU A 135 -12.41 11.08 1.49
CA LEU A 135 -13.64 10.33 1.68
C LEU A 135 -13.92 9.38 0.48
N ALA A 136 -13.60 9.81 -0.75
CA ALA A 136 -13.65 8.94 -1.93
C ALA A 136 -12.41 8.04 -1.98
N SER A 137 -12.37 7.07 -1.09
CA SER A 137 -11.30 6.07 -0.95
C SER A 137 -11.89 4.76 -0.45
N GLU A 138 -11.27 3.65 -0.77
CA GLU A 138 -11.56 2.33 -0.19
C GLU A 138 -11.31 2.30 1.32
N ALA A 139 -10.34 3.09 1.78
CA ALA A 139 -9.98 3.20 3.21
C ALA A 139 -11.11 3.77 4.09
N ARG A 140 -12.16 4.40 3.47
CA ARG A 140 -13.33 4.85 4.24
C ARG A 140 -14.03 3.71 4.99
N LEU A 141 -13.89 2.45 4.54
CA LEU A 141 -14.42 1.29 5.27
C LEU A 141 -13.71 1.12 6.61
N ALA A 142 -12.37 1.20 6.64
CA ALA A 142 -11.60 1.14 7.88
C ALA A 142 -11.93 2.32 8.82
N SER A 143 -12.04 3.53 8.27
CA SER A 143 -12.45 4.73 9.02
C SER A 143 -13.84 4.55 9.67
N TYR A 144 -14.78 4.02 8.92
CA TYR A 144 -16.14 3.77 9.40
C TYR A 144 -16.17 2.73 10.52
N LEU A 145 -15.45 1.62 10.35
CA LEU A 145 -15.33 0.56 11.37
C LEU A 145 -14.66 1.07 12.63
N ALA A 146 -13.57 1.81 12.52
CA ALA A 146 -12.85 2.34 13.67
C ALA A 146 -13.71 3.31 14.50
N ILE A 147 -14.56 4.10 13.85
CA ILE A 147 -15.54 4.95 14.55
C ILE A 147 -16.64 4.09 15.20
N ALA A 148 -17.14 3.07 14.51
CA ALA A 148 -18.14 2.15 15.04
C ALA A 148 -17.62 1.38 16.27
N HIS A 149 -16.33 1.04 16.32
CA HIS A 149 -15.65 0.44 17.47
C HIS A 149 -15.27 1.43 18.56
N GLN A 150 -15.41 2.74 18.32
CA GLN A 150 -14.99 3.82 19.22
C GLN A 150 -13.46 3.89 19.43
N ASP A 151 -12.67 3.32 18.54
CA ASP A 151 -11.21 3.40 18.56
C ASP A 151 -10.72 4.80 18.18
N VAL A 152 -11.51 5.50 17.36
CA VAL A 152 -11.26 6.88 16.96
C VAL A 152 -12.52 7.73 17.07
N PRO A 153 -12.40 9.04 17.32
CA PRO A 153 -13.54 9.93 17.45
C PRO A 153 -14.26 10.16 16.11
N ILE A 154 -15.56 10.47 16.17
CA ILE A 154 -16.39 10.72 14.98
C ILE A 154 -15.88 11.87 14.10
N GLU A 155 -15.14 12.80 14.67
CA GLU A 155 -14.50 13.93 14.00
C GLU A 155 -13.53 13.48 12.91
N HIS A 156 -12.96 12.28 13.03
CA HIS A 156 -12.14 11.67 11.98
C HIS A 156 -12.87 11.64 10.64
N TRP A 157 -14.13 11.22 10.60
CA TRP A 157 -14.92 11.19 9.36
C TRP A 157 -15.02 12.54 8.68
N PHE A 158 -15.17 13.61 9.47
CA PHE A 158 -15.30 14.97 8.95
C PHE A 158 -13.98 15.61 8.52
N HIS A 159 -12.84 15.00 8.91
CA HIS A 159 -11.51 15.40 8.45
C HIS A 159 -11.08 14.73 7.13
N LEU A 160 -11.79 13.68 6.70
CA LEU A 160 -11.60 13.14 5.36
C LEU A 160 -11.98 14.20 4.32
N GLY A 161 -11.08 14.50 3.41
CA GLY A 161 -11.26 15.51 2.37
C GLY A 161 -12.39 15.17 1.42
N ARG A 162 -13.14 16.20 1.01
CA ARG A 162 -14.29 16.10 0.09
C ARG A 162 -14.07 16.99 -1.13
N PRO A 163 -13.03 16.73 -1.97
CA PRO A 163 -12.90 17.44 -3.22
C PRO A 163 -14.08 17.04 -4.12
N VAL A 164 -14.90 18.02 -4.47
CA VAL A 164 -16.10 17.83 -5.29
C VAL A 164 -15.91 18.52 -6.64
N MET A 165 -16.31 17.87 -7.72
CA MET A 165 -16.29 18.42 -9.06
C MET A 165 -17.68 18.32 -9.70
N ARG A 166 -18.00 19.26 -10.60
CA ARG A 166 -19.21 19.24 -11.40
C ARG A 166 -19.03 18.39 -12.65
N PHE A 167 -19.93 17.47 -12.86
CA PHE A 167 -20.08 16.66 -14.06
C PHE A 167 -21.40 17.00 -14.77
N ASP A 168 -21.62 16.47 -15.97
CA ASP A 168 -22.82 16.71 -16.75
C ASP A 168 -24.11 16.38 -15.96
N ASN A 169 -24.07 15.33 -15.14
CA ASN A 169 -25.21 14.77 -14.41
C ASN A 169 -25.24 15.14 -12.92
N GLY A 170 -24.35 16.01 -12.42
CA GLY A 170 -24.37 16.41 -11.01
C GLY A 170 -23.01 16.71 -10.42
N LEU A 171 -22.92 16.60 -9.11
CA LEU A 171 -21.70 16.79 -8.34
C LEU A 171 -21.22 15.47 -7.77
N ALA A 172 -19.93 15.20 -7.89
CA ALA A 172 -19.31 14.00 -7.32
C ALA A 172 -17.98 14.29 -6.63
N LEU A 173 -17.68 13.49 -5.63
CA LEU A 173 -16.37 13.44 -5.00
C LEU A 173 -15.31 12.98 -6.02
N ILE A 174 -14.11 13.52 -5.89
CA ILE A 174 -12.94 13.12 -6.64
C ILE A 174 -12.07 12.27 -5.72
N SER A 175 -11.63 11.10 -6.21
CA SER A 175 -10.71 10.22 -5.51
C SER A 175 -9.25 10.56 -5.86
N TRP A 176 -8.30 9.81 -5.32
CA TRP A 176 -6.89 10.00 -5.67
C TRP A 176 -6.57 9.53 -7.09
N ASN A 177 -6.93 8.28 -7.42
CA ASN A 177 -6.63 7.68 -8.72
C ASN A 177 -7.80 7.75 -9.72
N GLY A 178 -9.04 7.91 -9.28
CA GLY A 178 -10.22 7.81 -10.16
C GLY A 178 -10.56 6.36 -10.52
N SER A 179 -10.19 5.41 -9.69
CA SER A 179 -10.41 3.97 -9.87
C SER A 179 -11.80 3.54 -9.39
N MET A 180 -12.36 2.50 -10.00
CA MET A 180 -13.61 1.91 -9.51
C MET A 180 -13.50 1.32 -8.11
N PHE A 181 -12.31 0.85 -7.73
CA PHE A 181 -12.02 0.32 -6.41
C PHE A 181 -12.28 1.37 -5.31
N GLU A 182 -11.70 2.57 -5.47
CA GLU A 182 -11.87 3.67 -4.51
C GLU A 182 -13.34 4.06 -4.30
N TYR A 183 -14.14 4.02 -5.37
CA TYR A 183 -15.56 4.40 -5.28
C TYR A 183 -16.45 3.27 -4.79
N LEU A 184 -16.27 2.03 -5.26
CA LEU A 184 -17.28 0.98 -5.15
C LEU A 184 -16.92 -0.21 -4.24
N MET A 185 -15.64 -0.42 -3.90
CA MET A 185 -15.31 -1.52 -2.98
C MET A 185 -16.03 -1.38 -1.64
N PRO A 186 -16.08 -0.21 -1.00
CA PRO A 186 -16.81 -0.07 0.26
C PRO A 186 -18.32 -0.34 0.14
N ARG A 187 -18.91 -0.11 -1.05
CA ARG A 187 -20.32 -0.38 -1.30
C ARG A 187 -20.70 -1.87 -1.13
N LEU A 188 -19.74 -2.78 -1.21
CA LEU A 188 -19.99 -4.19 -0.93
C LEU A 188 -20.53 -4.44 0.49
N LEU A 189 -20.22 -3.54 1.43
CA LEU A 189 -20.64 -3.62 2.84
C LEU A 189 -21.43 -2.40 3.29
N MET A 190 -21.10 -1.20 2.78
CA MET A 190 -21.71 0.07 3.19
C MET A 190 -22.57 0.63 2.07
N LEU A 191 -23.85 0.81 2.28
CA LEU A 191 -24.77 1.41 1.32
C LEU A 191 -25.26 2.76 1.82
N SER A 192 -24.89 3.81 1.10
CA SER A 192 -25.43 5.15 1.31
C SER A 192 -26.83 5.29 0.69
N GLY A 193 -27.68 6.09 1.34
CA GLY A 193 -29.04 6.35 0.86
C GLY A 193 -29.07 7.07 -0.49
N PRO A 194 -30.20 7.05 -1.19
CA PRO A 194 -30.36 7.78 -2.45
C PRO A 194 -30.19 9.29 -2.24
N GLN A 195 -29.66 9.97 -3.25
CA GLN A 195 -29.41 11.43 -3.24
C GLN A 195 -28.38 11.90 -2.20
N THR A 196 -27.59 10.99 -1.65
CA THR A 196 -26.44 11.34 -0.80
C THR A 196 -25.20 11.58 -1.65
N LEU A 197 -24.22 12.30 -1.07
CA LEU A 197 -22.97 12.63 -1.76
C LEU A 197 -22.20 11.37 -2.22
N LEU A 198 -22.11 10.35 -1.38
CA LEU A 198 -21.48 9.07 -1.74
C LEU A 198 -22.24 8.35 -2.85
N ASN A 199 -23.57 8.23 -2.74
CA ASN A 199 -24.39 7.53 -3.73
C ASN A 199 -24.33 8.21 -5.12
N GLU A 200 -24.43 9.54 -5.17
CA GLU A 200 -24.31 10.27 -6.43
C GLU A 200 -22.90 10.20 -7.01
N SER A 201 -21.86 10.23 -6.16
CA SER A 201 -20.47 10.04 -6.60
C SER A 201 -20.24 8.66 -7.21
N GLU A 202 -20.79 7.60 -6.62
CA GLU A 202 -20.72 6.23 -7.13
C GLU A 202 -21.41 6.09 -8.50
N LYS A 203 -22.59 6.70 -8.69
CA LYS A 203 -23.29 6.72 -9.96
C LYS A 203 -22.50 7.45 -11.05
N ILE A 204 -22.03 8.66 -10.75
CA ILE A 204 -21.26 9.49 -11.69
C ILE A 204 -19.94 8.79 -12.04
N ALA A 205 -19.28 8.13 -11.08
CA ALA A 205 -18.08 7.36 -11.35
C ALA A 205 -18.32 6.27 -12.40
N VAL A 206 -19.40 5.46 -12.26
CA VAL A 206 -19.74 4.44 -13.26
C VAL A 206 -20.11 5.05 -14.62
N GLU A 207 -20.83 6.15 -14.66
CA GLU A 207 -21.17 6.86 -15.91
C GLU A 207 -19.92 7.36 -16.63
N MET A 208 -18.95 7.92 -15.89
CA MET A 208 -17.67 8.37 -16.44
C MET A 208 -16.82 7.20 -16.95
N GLN A 209 -16.82 6.08 -16.26
CA GLN A 209 -16.18 4.83 -16.73
C GLN A 209 -16.79 4.38 -18.08
N ARG A 210 -18.11 4.36 -18.19
CA ARG A 210 -18.84 4.00 -19.42
C ARG A 210 -18.57 5.01 -20.54
N LYS A 211 -18.51 6.32 -20.23
CA LYS A 211 -18.17 7.38 -21.17
C LYS A 211 -16.75 7.20 -21.71
N HIS A 212 -15.80 6.95 -20.81
CA HIS A 212 -14.40 6.69 -21.17
C HIS A 212 -14.26 5.45 -22.05
N GLY A 213 -14.86 4.32 -21.69
CA GLY A 213 -14.82 3.10 -22.51
C GLY A 213 -15.37 3.30 -23.92
N ARG A 214 -16.47 4.09 -24.06
CA ARG A 214 -17.02 4.45 -25.40
C ARG A 214 -16.06 5.34 -26.20
N GLN A 215 -15.37 6.27 -25.55
CA GLN A 215 -14.40 7.16 -26.21
C GLN A 215 -13.18 6.39 -26.74
N GLU A 216 -12.71 5.43 -25.96
CA GLU A 216 -11.57 4.57 -26.33
C GLU A 216 -11.98 3.39 -27.24
N GLY A 217 -13.28 3.14 -27.43
CA GLY A 217 -13.79 2.02 -28.21
C GLY A 217 -13.54 0.63 -27.59
N ILE A 218 -13.51 0.56 -26.26
CA ILE A 218 -13.19 -0.64 -25.48
C ILE A 218 -14.27 -0.91 -24.40
N PRO A 219 -14.33 -2.13 -23.82
CA PRO A 219 -15.09 -2.35 -22.61
C PRO A 219 -14.65 -1.39 -21.49
N TRP A 220 -15.55 -1.07 -20.58
CA TRP A 220 -15.22 -0.19 -19.45
C TRP A 220 -14.88 -0.97 -18.18
N GLY A 221 -14.24 -0.30 -17.22
CA GLY A 221 -13.87 -0.89 -15.94
C GLY A 221 -12.42 -0.62 -15.56
N VAL A 222 -12.00 0.65 -15.68
CA VAL A 222 -10.65 1.07 -15.28
C VAL A 222 -10.54 1.07 -13.76
N SER A 223 -9.59 0.31 -13.24
CA SER A 223 -9.32 0.23 -11.80
C SER A 223 -7.89 -0.25 -11.56
N GLU A 224 -7.48 -0.31 -10.31
CA GLU A 224 -6.17 -0.88 -9.98
C GLU A 224 -6.14 -2.37 -10.29
N SER A 225 -5.05 -2.81 -10.89
CA SER A 225 -4.87 -4.20 -11.31
C SER A 225 -3.42 -4.50 -11.69
N ALA A 226 -3.13 -5.78 -11.88
CA ALA A 226 -1.97 -6.16 -12.65
C ALA A 226 -2.15 -5.74 -14.12
N TYR A 227 -1.05 -5.50 -14.84
CA TYR A 227 -1.05 -5.04 -16.22
C TYR A 227 0.06 -5.72 -17.04
N ALA A 228 0.11 -5.50 -18.35
CA ALA A 228 0.96 -6.27 -19.27
C ALA A 228 2.47 -6.04 -19.13
N ALA A 229 2.93 -5.13 -18.26
CA ALA A 229 4.34 -5.02 -17.95
C ALA A 229 4.78 -6.17 -17.02
N ARG A 230 5.95 -6.74 -17.30
CA ARG A 230 6.52 -7.83 -16.50
C ARG A 230 7.93 -7.48 -16.04
N ASP A 231 8.26 -7.96 -14.85
CA ASP A 231 9.65 -7.91 -14.36
C ASP A 231 10.52 -8.99 -15.06
N PRO A 232 11.84 -9.01 -14.83
CA PRO A 232 12.73 -10.01 -15.40
C PRO A 232 12.38 -11.47 -15.05
N GLU A 233 11.66 -11.72 -13.97
CA GLU A 233 11.13 -13.04 -13.58
C GLU A 233 9.76 -13.33 -14.21
N HIS A 234 9.34 -12.55 -15.22
CA HIS A 234 8.06 -12.67 -15.93
C HIS A 234 6.81 -12.46 -15.06
N ARG A 235 6.92 -11.84 -13.87
CA ARG A 235 5.77 -11.51 -13.03
C ARG A 235 5.12 -10.23 -13.51
N TYR A 236 3.80 -10.21 -13.57
CA TYR A 236 3.05 -9.02 -13.88
C TYR A 236 3.26 -7.92 -12.82
N GLN A 237 3.38 -6.69 -13.28
CA GLN A 237 3.39 -5.53 -12.41
C GLN A 237 1.98 -5.14 -12.01
N TYR A 238 1.82 -4.41 -10.91
CA TYR A 238 0.55 -3.95 -10.37
C TYR A 238 0.56 -2.44 -10.20
N GLN A 239 -0.54 -1.77 -10.58
CA GLN A 239 -0.66 -0.31 -10.46
C GLN A 239 -2.13 0.09 -10.32
N ALA A 240 -2.38 1.24 -9.67
CA ALA A 240 -3.67 1.88 -9.67
C ALA A 240 -3.88 2.65 -10.98
N PHE A 241 -4.90 2.27 -11.74
CA PHE A 241 -5.39 2.97 -12.93
C PHE A 241 -6.71 3.66 -12.62
N GLY A 242 -7.02 4.72 -13.35
CA GLY A 242 -8.27 5.46 -13.17
C GLY A 242 -8.66 6.29 -14.37
N VAL A 243 -9.91 6.74 -14.38
CA VAL A 243 -10.47 7.55 -15.46
C VAL A 243 -10.07 9.01 -15.29
N PRO A 244 -9.56 9.67 -16.35
CA PRO A 244 -9.29 11.11 -16.33
C PRO A 244 -10.52 11.92 -15.91
N GLY A 245 -10.31 12.86 -14.99
CA GLY A 245 -11.37 13.70 -14.44
C GLY A 245 -12.02 13.15 -13.16
N LEU A 246 -11.88 11.86 -12.84
CA LEU A 246 -12.32 11.28 -11.56
C LEU A 246 -11.23 11.26 -10.50
N GLY A 247 -9.96 11.41 -10.88
CA GLY A 247 -8.82 11.35 -9.98
C GLY A 247 -8.03 12.64 -9.92
N LEU A 248 -7.42 12.91 -8.76
CA LEU A 248 -6.49 14.02 -8.54
C LEU A 248 -5.12 13.77 -9.18
N ARG A 249 -4.75 12.51 -9.31
CA ARG A 249 -3.47 12.07 -9.88
C ARG A 249 -3.35 12.52 -11.34
N ARG A 250 -2.19 13.05 -11.72
CA ARG A 250 -1.88 13.42 -13.10
C ARG A 250 -1.46 12.20 -13.93
N GLY A 251 -1.69 12.27 -15.25
CA GLY A 251 -1.24 11.25 -16.20
C GLY A 251 -2.12 10.00 -16.29
N LEU A 252 -3.35 10.04 -15.79
CA LEU A 252 -4.30 8.92 -15.85
C LEU A 252 -4.65 8.50 -17.29
N ALA A 253 -4.56 9.40 -18.27
CA ALA A 253 -4.84 9.11 -19.66
C ALA A 253 -3.73 8.32 -20.40
N LYS A 254 -2.58 8.06 -19.75
CA LYS A 254 -1.46 7.36 -20.39
C LYS A 254 -1.65 5.86 -20.48
N ASP A 255 -2.42 5.31 -19.57
CA ASP A 255 -2.61 3.87 -19.43
C ASP A 255 -4.08 3.51 -19.65
N VAL A 256 -4.33 2.53 -20.49
CA VAL A 256 -5.68 2.06 -20.81
C VAL A 256 -5.78 0.59 -20.41
N VAL A 257 -6.08 0.34 -19.14
CA VAL A 257 -6.17 -1.01 -18.55
C VAL A 257 -7.55 -1.23 -17.95
N ILE A 258 -8.21 -2.28 -18.39
CA ILE A 258 -9.55 -2.68 -17.93
C ILE A 258 -9.43 -3.88 -16.98
N ALA A 259 -10.02 -3.76 -15.80
CA ALA A 259 -10.11 -4.83 -14.82
C ALA A 259 -11.57 -5.32 -14.71
N PRO A 260 -11.88 -6.56 -15.08
CA PRO A 260 -13.26 -7.08 -15.08
C PRO A 260 -13.98 -6.97 -13.73
N TYR A 261 -13.25 -7.07 -12.61
CA TYR A 261 -13.86 -6.93 -11.28
C TYR A 261 -14.50 -5.54 -11.06
N ALA A 262 -13.94 -4.50 -11.68
CA ALA A 262 -14.49 -3.15 -11.61
C ALA A 262 -15.91 -3.07 -12.19
N SER A 263 -16.14 -3.79 -13.30
CA SER A 263 -17.49 -3.92 -13.88
C SER A 263 -18.43 -4.69 -12.95
N ALA A 264 -17.93 -5.71 -12.26
CA ALA A 264 -18.74 -6.46 -11.29
C ALA A 264 -19.14 -5.61 -10.09
N LEU A 265 -18.25 -4.75 -9.56
CA LEU A 265 -18.57 -3.80 -8.50
C LEU A 265 -19.75 -2.88 -8.87
N ALA A 266 -19.87 -2.52 -10.15
CA ALA A 266 -20.94 -1.66 -10.65
C ALA A 266 -22.31 -2.36 -10.71
N LEU A 267 -22.42 -3.67 -10.50
CA LEU A 267 -23.70 -4.41 -10.49
C LEU A 267 -24.71 -3.84 -9.47
N GLN A 268 -24.23 -3.29 -8.36
CA GLN A 268 -25.09 -2.67 -7.35
C GLN A 268 -25.52 -1.23 -7.69
N VAL A 269 -24.97 -0.63 -8.74
CA VAL A 269 -25.28 0.75 -9.18
C VAL A 269 -26.07 0.75 -10.48
N PHE A 270 -25.58 0.03 -11.51
CA PHE A 270 -26.19 -0.11 -12.83
C PHE A 270 -26.17 -1.59 -13.25
N PRO A 271 -27.09 -2.42 -12.72
CA PRO A 271 -27.05 -3.87 -12.90
C PRO A 271 -27.04 -4.34 -14.36
N SER A 272 -27.88 -3.73 -15.20
CA SER A 272 -28.04 -4.12 -16.61
C SER A 272 -26.77 -3.85 -17.41
N GLU A 273 -26.22 -2.65 -17.27
CA GLU A 273 -25.04 -2.18 -18.00
C GLU A 273 -23.78 -2.92 -17.54
N ALA A 274 -23.66 -3.18 -16.26
CA ALA A 274 -22.56 -3.95 -15.70
C ALA A 274 -22.60 -5.41 -16.19
N ALA A 275 -23.77 -6.04 -16.17
CA ALA A 275 -23.96 -7.39 -16.68
C ALA A 275 -23.68 -7.50 -18.18
N GLU A 276 -24.08 -6.49 -18.98
CA GLU A 276 -23.79 -6.46 -20.42
C GLU A 276 -22.29 -6.33 -20.68
N ASN A 277 -21.60 -5.46 -19.94
CA ASN A 277 -20.14 -5.30 -20.06
C ASN A 277 -19.38 -6.59 -19.67
N LEU A 278 -19.78 -7.25 -18.58
CA LEU A 278 -19.22 -8.55 -18.18
C LEU A 278 -19.45 -9.64 -19.24
N LYS A 279 -20.65 -9.69 -19.85
CA LYS A 279 -20.93 -10.60 -20.98
C LYS A 279 -20.05 -10.29 -22.19
N THR A 280 -19.80 -9.01 -22.46
CA THR A 280 -18.91 -8.59 -23.55
C THR A 280 -17.48 -9.02 -23.28
N LEU A 281 -16.95 -8.81 -22.07
CA LEU A 281 -15.64 -9.28 -21.67
C LEU A 281 -15.53 -10.82 -21.77
N GLY A 282 -16.55 -11.55 -21.37
CA GLY A 282 -16.62 -13.02 -21.53
C GLY A 282 -16.60 -13.47 -23.00
N LYS A 283 -17.36 -12.80 -23.88
CA LYS A 283 -17.38 -13.08 -25.34
C LYS A 283 -16.04 -12.80 -26.00
N LEU A 284 -15.28 -11.82 -25.50
CA LEU A 284 -13.92 -11.49 -25.96
C LEU A 284 -12.87 -12.49 -25.45
N GLY A 285 -13.26 -13.49 -24.66
CA GLY A 285 -12.35 -14.52 -24.15
C GLY A 285 -11.60 -14.15 -22.88
N TYR A 286 -12.03 -13.10 -22.15
CA TYR A 286 -11.38 -12.64 -20.92
C TYR A 286 -11.92 -13.32 -19.66
N SER A 287 -12.33 -14.59 -19.82
CA SER A 287 -12.70 -15.49 -18.73
C SER A 287 -11.96 -16.82 -18.86
N GLY A 288 -11.61 -17.43 -17.75
CA GLY A 288 -10.86 -18.68 -17.70
C GLY A 288 -11.33 -19.60 -16.59
N LEU A 289 -10.49 -20.57 -16.23
CA LEU A 289 -10.82 -21.64 -15.28
C LEU A 289 -11.24 -21.12 -13.89
N TYR A 290 -10.63 -20.02 -13.43
CA TYR A 290 -10.83 -19.48 -12.09
C TYR A 290 -11.67 -18.18 -12.07
N GLY A 291 -12.41 -17.90 -13.14
CA GLY A 291 -13.26 -16.72 -13.27
C GLY A 291 -12.79 -15.74 -14.34
N MET A 292 -13.06 -14.46 -14.15
CA MET A 292 -12.60 -13.42 -15.07
C MET A 292 -11.09 -13.22 -14.94
N LEU A 293 -10.40 -12.95 -16.06
CA LEU A 293 -8.97 -12.57 -16.02
C LEU A 293 -8.76 -11.32 -15.19
N GLU A 294 -7.56 -11.15 -14.70
CA GLU A 294 -7.17 -10.03 -13.84
C GLU A 294 -7.38 -8.68 -14.52
N ALA A 295 -6.86 -8.54 -15.72
CA ALA A 295 -7.00 -7.33 -16.52
C ALA A 295 -6.84 -7.58 -18.01
N VAL A 296 -7.17 -6.55 -18.78
CA VAL A 296 -6.94 -6.47 -20.22
C VAL A 296 -6.28 -5.12 -20.52
N ASP A 297 -5.06 -5.16 -21.01
CA ASP A 297 -4.26 -3.97 -21.27
C ASP A 297 -4.36 -3.55 -22.76
N TYR A 298 -4.91 -2.37 -22.98
CA TYR A 298 -5.06 -1.75 -24.30
C TYR A 298 -4.04 -0.65 -24.56
N THR A 299 -3.08 -0.42 -23.66
CA THR A 299 -2.08 0.64 -23.77
C THR A 299 -1.16 0.40 -24.96
N PRO A 300 -1.06 1.33 -25.94
CA PRO A 300 -0.30 1.10 -27.17
C PRO A 300 1.17 0.74 -26.95
N GLU A 301 1.82 1.35 -25.97
CA GLU A 301 3.25 1.16 -25.67
C GLU A 301 3.56 -0.24 -25.11
N ARG A 302 2.56 -0.99 -24.69
CA ARG A 302 2.72 -2.35 -24.11
C ARG A 302 2.25 -3.47 -25.04
N GLN A 303 1.84 -3.13 -26.26
CA GLN A 303 1.39 -4.10 -27.25
C GLN A 303 2.59 -4.80 -27.89
N GLU A 304 2.56 -6.14 -27.97
CA GLU A 304 3.61 -6.96 -28.55
C GLU A 304 3.09 -7.65 -29.84
N GLY A 305 3.96 -7.80 -30.84
CA GLY A 305 3.71 -8.63 -32.01
C GLY A 305 2.54 -8.20 -32.90
N GLY A 306 2.16 -6.92 -32.91
CA GLY A 306 1.05 -6.39 -33.73
C GLY A 306 -0.34 -6.66 -33.14
N THR A 307 -0.43 -7.18 -31.93
CA THR A 307 -1.71 -7.34 -31.20
C THR A 307 -2.14 -6.01 -30.60
N ARG A 308 -3.40 -5.65 -30.75
CA ARG A 308 -3.98 -4.43 -30.15
C ARG A 308 -4.37 -4.58 -28.67
N VAL A 309 -4.18 -5.75 -28.10
CA VAL A 309 -4.73 -6.11 -26.79
C VAL A 309 -3.83 -7.12 -26.10
N MET A 310 -3.50 -6.91 -24.83
CA MET A 310 -2.69 -7.80 -24.02
C MET A 310 -3.49 -8.31 -22.80
N PRO A 311 -4.04 -9.54 -22.84
CA PRO A 311 -4.69 -10.13 -21.67
C PRO A 311 -3.68 -10.40 -20.55
N VAL A 312 -4.03 -10.07 -19.32
CA VAL A 312 -3.25 -10.37 -18.12
C VAL A 312 -3.76 -11.68 -17.54
N ASN A 313 -3.05 -12.76 -17.84
CA ASN A 313 -3.43 -14.13 -17.46
C ASN A 313 -3.03 -14.42 -16.01
N ALA A 314 -3.67 -13.71 -15.08
CA ALA A 314 -3.54 -13.86 -13.65
C ALA A 314 -4.93 -13.81 -13.00
N TYR A 315 -5.01 -14.21 -11.73
CA TYR A 315 -6.22 -14.15 -10.92
C TYR A 315 -5.84 -13.71 -9.51
N MET A 316 -6.37 -12.59 -9.07
CA MET A 316 -6.18 -12.14 -7.70
C MET A 316 -7.36 -12.54 -6.83
N ALA A 317 -7.09 -13.22 -5.72
CA ALA A 317 -8.13 -13.77 -4.85
C ALA A 317 -9.11 -12.69 -4.36
N HIS A 318 -8.61 -11.49 -4.00
CA HIS A 318 -9.46 -10.40 -3.54
C HIS A 318 -10.34 -9.83 -4.66
N HIS A 319 -9.86 -9.75 -5.91
CA HIS A 319 -10.67 -9.32 -7.05
C HIS A 319 -11.78 -10.33 -7.37
N GLN A 320 -11.47 -11.63 -7.37
CA GLN A 320 -12.48 -12.67 -7.53
C GLN A 320 -13.49 -12.66 -6.37
N GLY A 321 -13.01 -12.44 -5.13
CA GLY A 321 -13.86 -12.28 -3.96
C GLY A 321 -14.83 -11.08 -4.09
N MET A 322 -14.35 -9.93 -4.57
CA MET A 322 -15.20 -8.76 -4.82
C MET A 322 -16.25 -9.03 -5.91
N ILE A 323 -15.90 -9.75 -6.98
CA ILE A 323 -16.87 -10.19 -8.00
C ILE A 323 -17.98 -11.02 -7.34
N MET A 324 -17.62 -12.01 -6.53
CA MET A 324 -18.58 -12.90 -5.84
C MET A 324 -19.47 -12.11 -4.86
N CYS A 325 -18.90 -11.20 -4.09
CA CYS A 325 -19.65 -10.36 -3.16
C CYS A 325 -20.63 -9.42 -3.90
N ALA A 326 -20.19 -8.81 -5.00
CA ALA A 326 -21.05 -7.92 -5.81
C ALA A 326 -22.21 -8.69 -6.45
N ILE A 327 -21.97 -9.89 -7.00
CA ILE A 327 -23.02 -10.77 -7.52
C ILE A 327 -23.97 -11.19 -6.39
N GLY A 328 -23.45 -11.61 -5.23
CA GLY A 328 -24.25 -11.99 -4.07
C GLY A 328 -25.18 -10.86 -3.62
N ASN A 329 -24.66 -9.65 -3.51
CA ASN A 329 -25.48 -8.47 -3.17
C ASN A 329 -26.54 -8.17 -4.24
N SER A 330 -26.18 -8.28 -5.51
CA SER A 330 -27.11 -7.97 -6.62
C SER A 330 -28.24 -8.99 -6.75
N LEU A 331 -27.99 -10.27 -6.46
CA LEU A 331 -28.98 -11.36 -6.61
C LEU A 331 -29.77 -11.66 -5.33
N CYS A 332 -29.25 -11.28 -4.15
CA CYS A 332 -29.80 -11.60 -2.85
C CYS A 332 -30.09 -10.34 -2.01
N ASP A 333 -30.69 -9.32 -2.62
CA ASP A 333 -31.17 -8.10 -1.94
C ASP A 333 -30.16 -7.45 -1.00
N ASN A 334 -28.92 -7.21 -1.47
CA ASN A 334 -27.83 -6.63 -0.70
C ASN A 334 -27.47 -7.41 0.58
N ILE A 335 -27.45 -8.73 0.51
CA ILE A 335 -27.32 -9.59 1.69
C ILE A 335 -26.10 -9.28 2.56
N LEU A 336 -24.94 -8.94 1.97
CA LEU A 336 -23.74 -8.61 2.74
C LEU A 336 -23.87 -7.25 3.40
N VAL A 337 -24.43 -6.26 2.71
CA VAL A 337 -24.73 -4.93 3.25
C VAL A 337 -25.69 -5.05 4.42
N ASN A 338 -26.77 -5.81 4.26
CA ASN A 338 -27.78 -6.00 5.30
C ASN A 338 -27.20 -6.70 6.54
N ARG A 339 -26.35 -7.71 6.34
CA ARG A 339 -25.66 -8.38 7.45
C ARG A 339 -24.70 -7.44 8.18
N PHE A 340 -23.92 -6.64 7.44
CA PHE A 340 -23.01 -5.66 8.02
C PHE A 340 -23.76 -4.58 8.81
N ALA A 341 -24.87 -4.08 8.28
CA ALA A 341 -25.70 -3.06 8.92
C ALA A 341 -26.47 -3.59 10.16
N GLN A 342 -26.59 -4.91 10.33
CA GLN A 342 -27.23 -5.49 11.53
C GLN A 342 -26.36 -5.41 12.78
N ASP A 343 -25.05 -5.21 12.68
CA ASP A 343 -24.20 -4.97 13.84
C ASP A 343 -24.60 -3.66 14.52
N PRO A 344 -24.95 -3.67 15.82
CA PRO A 344 -25.42 -2.47 16.52
C PRO A 344 -24.40 -1.31 16.49
N ARG A 345 -23.09 -1.61 16.49
CA ARG A 345 -22.01 -0.62 16.43
C ARG A 345 -22.02 0.08 15.06
N VAL A 346 -22.11 -0.70 14.00
CA VAL A 346 -22.19 -0.22 12.60
C VAL A 346 -23.46 0.59 12.39
N HIS A 347 -24.60 0.10 12.91
CA HIS A 347 -25.90 0.80 12.81
C HIS A 347 -25.87 2.16 13.52
N ALA A 348 -25.22 2.26 14.67
CA ALA A 348 -25.15 3.48 15.47
C ALA A 348 -24.50 4.65 14.71
N VAL A 349 -23.58 4.39 13.78
CA VAL A 349 -22.87 5.40 13.00
C VAL A 349 -23.39 5.55 11.55
N SER A 350 -24.50 4.89 11.22
CA SER A 350 -25.06 4.84 9.85
C SER A 350 -25.38 6.20 9.23
N LEU A 351 -25.66 7.22 10.05
CA LEU A 351 -25.89 8.58 9.58
C LEU A 351 -24.70 9.21 8.84
N LEU A 352 -23.47 8.76 9.13
CA LEU A 352 -22.27 9.23 8.43
C LEU A 352 -22.30 8.95 6.92
N LEU A 353 -23.02 7.93 6.48
CA LEU A 353 -23.16 7.56 5.07
C LEU A 353 -24.19 8.42 4.32
N ASN A 354 -24.96 9.26 5.03
CA ASN A 354 -26.08 10.01 4.47
C ASN A 354 -25.78 11.51 4.30
N GLU A 355 -24.54 11.88 4.07
CA GLU A 355 -24.13 13.25 3.77
C GLU A 355 -24.80 13.75 2.49
N ARG A 356 -25.36 14.95 2.51
CA ARG A 356 -26.06 15.52 1.38
C ARG A 356 -25.09 16.08 0.34
N VAL A 357 -25.52 16.07 -0.92
CA VAL A 357 -24.80 16.75 -2.00
C VAL A 357 -24.80 18.26 -1.72
N PRO A 358 -23.64 18.96 -1.78
CA PRO A 358 -23.57 20.40 -1.61
C PRO A 358 -24.43 21.12 -2.66
N GLN A 359 -25.22 22.12 -2.25
CA GLN A 359 -26.02 22.92 -3.19
C GLN A 359 -25.18 23.95 -3.95
N GLU A 360 -24.12 24.44 -3.28
CA GLU A 360 -23.18 25.40 -3.86
C GLU A 360 -21.77 24.80 -3.78
N LEU A 361 -21.03 24.90 -4.88
CA LEU A 361 -19.59 24.64 -4.84
C LEU A 361 -18.93 25.84 -4.16
N PRO A 362 -17.94 25.63 -3.28
CA PRO A 362 -17.03 26.70 -2.89
C PRO A 362 -16.54 27.39 -4.17
N SER A 363 -16.55 28.72 -4.20
CA SER A 363 -16.07 29.50 -5.34
C SER A 363 -14.75 28.88 -5.82
N GLU A 364 -14.68 28.51 -7.11
CA GLU A 364 -13.49 27.88 -7.70
C GLU A 364 -12.26 28.68 -7.25
N VAL A 365 -11.41 28.04 -6.47
CA VAL A 365 -10.02 28.47 -6.42
C VAL A 365 -9.55 28.32 -7.86
N ARG A 366 -9.46 29.44 -8.60
CA ARG A 366 -8.87 29.47 -9.93
C ARG A 366 -7.64 28.60 -9.85
N ARG A 367 -7.59 27.50 -10.61
CA ARG A 367 -6.35 26.80 -10.88
C ARG A 367 -5.36 27.89 -11.22
N LEU A 368 -4.38 28.09 -10.38
CA LEU A 368 -3.20 28.82 -10.80
C LEU A 368 -2.75 28.05 -12.03
N GLU A 369 -3.03 28.63 -13.21
CA GLU A 369 -2.45 28.16 -14.45
C GLU A 369 -0.98 27.92 -14.14
N SER A 370 -0.51 26.76 -14.49
CA SER A 370 0.91 26.41 -14.34
C SER A 370 1.69 27.62 -14.86
N VAL A 371 2.26 28.37 -13.92
CA VAL A 371 3.17 29.45 -14.29
C VAL A 371 4.24 28.77 -15.10
N ASP A 372 4.26 29.10 -16.39
CA ASP A 372 5.24 28.59 -17.33
C ASP A 372 6.60 29.12 -16.87
N LEU A 373 7.31 28.30 -16.11
CA LEU A 373 8.65 28.63 -15.59
C LEU A 373 9.67 28.77 -16.74
N ALA A 374 9.25 28.47 -17.98
CA ALA A 374 10.10 28.57 -19.17
C ALA A 374 10.33 30.01 -19.68
N SER A 375 9.62 31.02 -19.16
CA SER A 375 9.73 32.39 -19.68
C SER A 375 10.59 33.35 -18.83
N ARG A 376 11.20 32.90 -17.76
CA ARG A 376 12.27 33.67 -17.13
C ARG A 376 13.56 33.48 -17.93
N ARG A 377 13.84 34.42 -18.84
CA ARG A 377 15.21 34.60 -19.37
C ARG A 377 16.13 34.69 -18.17
N PRO A 378 17.21 33.89 -18.10
CA PRO A 378 18.21 34.07 -17.06
C PRO A 378 18.78 35.49 -17.23
N GLY A 379 18.47 36.36 -16.31
CA GLY A 379 19.25 37.57 -16.14
C GLY A 379 20.70 37.13 -15.90
N THR A 380 21.66 37.82 -16.47
CA THR A 380 23.08 37.67 -16.16
C THR A 380 23.23 37.74 -14.64
N THR A 381 23.28 36.58 -14.01
CA THR A 381 23.56 36.49 -12.57
C THR A 381 25.02 36.81 -12.39
N PRO A 382 25.39 37.76 -11.55
CA PRO A 382 26.80 38.01 -11.26
C PRO A 382 27.43 36.72 -10.76
N VAL A 383 28.69 36.49 -11.15
CA VAL A 383 29.51 35.37 -10.67
C VAL A 383 29.37 35.31 -9.16
N SER A 384 28.83 34.23 -8.65
CA SER A 384 28.48 34.04 -7.25
C SER A 384 29.75 34.19 -6.40
N GLN A 385 29.77 35.17 -5.51
CA GLN A 385 30.75 35.23 -4.43
C GLN A 385 30.53 34.04 -3.50
N GLU A 386 31.58 33.60 -2.84
CA GLU A 386 31.51 32.62 -1.75
C GLU A 386 30.44 33.08 -0.73
N TRP A 387 29.60 32.14 -0.33
CA TRP A 387 28.54 32.44 0.62
C TRP A 387 28.71 31.60 1.87
N GLN A 388 28.82 32.30 3.01
CA GLN A 388 28.79 31.65 4.32
C GLN A 388 27.36 31.71 4.87
N PRO A 389 26.63 30.60 4.81
CA PRO A 389 25.23 30.55 5.26
C PRO A 389 25.13 30.69 6.77
N PRO A 390 24.05 31.32 7.30
CA PRO A 390 23.83 31.40 8.74
C PRO A 390 23.55 30.01 9.34
N LEU A 391 24.43 29.52 10.20
CA LEU A 391 24.36 28.19 10.82
C LEU A 391 23.21 28.02 11.84
N HIS A 392 22.69 29.15 12.36
CA HIS A 392 21.63 29.20 13.38
C HIS A 392 20.28 29.68 12.81
N SER A 393 20.09 29.55 11.50
CA SER A 393 18.80 29.83 10.86
C SER A 393 17.71 28.85 11.32
N SER A 394 16.47 29.33 11.45
CA SER A 394 15.30 28.48 11.71
C SER A 394 14.98 27.53 10.57
N SER A 395 15.54 27.76 9.38
CA SER A 395 15.42 26.89 8.22
C SER A 395 16.81 26.48 7.73
N PRO A 396 17.06 25.21 7.42
CA PRO A 396 18.32 24.77 6.84
C PRO A 396 18.59 25.52 5.54
N GLN A 397 19.79 26.05 5.38
CA GLN A 397 20.26 26.60 4.11
C GLN A 397 20.91 25.45 3.34
N ALA A 398 20.75 25.42 2.02
CA ALA A 398 21.26 24.34 1.18
C ALA A 398 21.86 24.86 -0.12
N GLN A 399 22.85 24.13 -0.61
CA GLN A 399 23.48 24.31 -1.91
C GLN A 399 23.04 23.20 -2.85
N LEU A 400 22.81 23.55 -4.11
CA LEU A 400 22.58 22.58 -5.19
C LEU A 400 23.81 22.57 -6.11
N LEU A 401 24.45 21.41 -6.22
CA LEU A 401 25.57 21.16 -7.11
C LEU A 401 25.10 20.27 -8.27
N GLY A 402 25.58 20.47 -9.47
CA GLY A 402 25.18 19.60 -10.60
C GLY A 402 25.85 19.92 -11.91
N ASN A 403 25.82 18.94 -12.83
CA ASN A 403 26.38 19.02 -14.18
C ASN A 403 25.31 18.90 -15.30
N GLY A 404 24.03 18.95 -14.91
CA GLY A 404 22.90 18.80 -15.85
C GLY A 404 22.31 17.39 -15.89
N SER A 405 23.07 16.33 -15.58
CA SER A 405 22.58 14.95 -15.44
C SER A 405 22.58 14.47 -13.99
N LEU A 406 23.65 14.71 -13.26
CA LEU A 406 23.77 14.42 -11.83
C LEU A 406 23.55 15.70 -11.02
N SER A 407 22.78 15.64 -9.95
CA SER A 407 22.57 16.74 -9.01
C SER A 407 22.66 16.26 -7.57
N SER A 408 23.37 17.03 -6.75
CA SER A 408 23.54 16.83 -5.33
C SER A 408 23.00 18.04 -4.58
N SER A 409 22.04 17.84 -3.68
CA SER A 409 21.63 18.85 -2.70
C SER A 409 22.35 18.60 -1.40
N ILE A 410 22.86 19.66 -0.77
CA ILE A 410 23.55 19.54 0.52
C ILE A 410 23.23 20.73 1.41
N SER A 411 22.75 20.45 2.63
CA SER A 411 22.42 21.48 3.63
C SER A 411 23.63 21.89 4.46
N THR A 412 23.48 22.98 5.23
CA THR A 412 24.49 23.40 6.22
C THR A 412 24.75 22.37 7.31
N GLY A 413 23.80 21.46 7.55
CA GLY A 413 23.98 20.32 8.46
C GLY A 413 24.64 19.11 7.80
N GLY A 414 24.83 19.13 6.48
CA GLY A 414 25.36 18.04 5.68
C GLY A 414 24.29 17.10 5.11
N GLY A 415 22.99 17.31 5.42
CA GLY A 415 21.87 16.57 4.88
C GLY A 415 21.64 16.87 3.40
N GLY A 416 20.90 15.99 2.71
CA GLY A 416 20.57 16.17 1.29
C GLY A 416 20.50 14.87 0.53
N GLY A 417 20.45 14.95 -0.80
CA GLY A 417 20.28 13.77 -1.66
C GLY A 417 20.96 13.89 -3.00
N LEU A 418 21.26 12.75 -3.58
CA LEU A 418 21.88 12.59 -4.88
C LEU A 418 20.83 12.08 -5.88
N ASN A 419 20.69 12.79 -7.00
CA ASN A 419 19.75 12.44 -8.05
C ASN A 419 20.47 12.38 -9.41
N TRP A 420 20.11 11.40 -10.22
CA TRP A 420 20.54 11.29 -11.58
C TRP A 420 19.34 11.43 -12.52
N ARG A 421 19.33 12.51 -13.31
CA ARG A 421 18.19 12.91 -14.15
C ARG A 421 16.90 13.00 -13.30
N HIS A 422 15.93 12.12 -13.56
CA HIS A 422 14.65 12.05 -12.83
C HIS A 422 14.60 10.95 -11.76
N LYS A 423 15.72 10.29 -11.46
CA LYS A 423 15.80 9.17 -10.51
C LYS A 423 16.64 9.57 -9.29
N ALA A 424 16.13 9.31 -8.10
CA ALA A 424 16.90 9.41 -6.87
C ALA A 424 17.91 8.26 -6.80
N LEU A 425 19.17 8.57 -6.57
CA LEU A 425 20.21 7.58 -6.26
C LEU A 425 20.21 7.27 -4.77
N THR A 426 20.04 8.31 -3.94
CA THR A 426 19.94 8.19 -2.49
C THR A 426 18.62 8.71 -1.97
N ARG A 427 18.20 8.23 -0.80
CA ARG A 427 16.96 8.67 -0.16
C ARG A 427 17.13 10.05 0.46
N PHE A 428 16.23 10.94 0.11
CA PHE A 428 16.10 12.25 0.74
C PHE A 428 14.65 12.46 1.17
N VAL A 429 14.46 12.66 2.48
CA VAL A 429 13.18 13.02 3.07
C VAL A 429 13.35 14.41 3.69
N PRO A 430 12.70 15.45 3.15
CA PRO A 430 12.79 16.79 3.70
C PRO A 430 12.29 16.83 5.15
N ASP A 431 13.16 17.19 6.07
CA ASP A 431 12.82 17.41 7.47
C ASP A 431 13.60 18.64 7.98
N PRO A 432 13.00 19.84 7.94
CA PRO A 432 13.68 21.07 8.30
C PRO A 432 14.05 21.15 9.79
N VAL A 433 13.51 20.27 10.61
CA VAL A 433 13.81 20.24 12.06
C VAL A 433 15.01 19.34 12.36
N ARG A 434 15.04 18.13 11.77
CA ARG A 434 16.07 17.12 12.07
C ARG A 434 17.19 17.09 11.06
N ASP A 435 16.90 17.43 9.79
CA ASP A 435 17.84 17.36 8.65
C ASP A 435 18.57 16.00 8.63
N ALA A 436 17.80 14.90 8.74
CA ALA A 436 18.30 13.57 9.07
C ALA A 436 18.51 12.65 7.86
N SER A 437 18.27 13.15 6.64
CA SER A 437 18.50 12.41 5.39
C SER A 437 19.74 12.93 4.68
N GLY A 438 20.63 12.03 4.29
CA GLY A 438 21.86 12.45 3.61
C GLY A 438 22.84 11.31 3.36
N ILE A 439 23.95 11.70 2.73
CA ILE A 439 25.16 10.87 2.67
C ILE A 439 26.08 11.37 3.77
N TRP A 440 26.39 10.50 4.71
CA TRP A 440 27.10 10.85 5.93
C TRP A 440 28.50 10.27 5.97
N ILE A 441 29.42 10.94 6.66
CA ILE A 441 30.73 10.41 7.00
C ILE A 441 30.90 10.54 8.52
N TYR A 442 31.00 9.40 9.18
CA TYR A 442 31.27 9.27 10.60
C TYR A 442 32.77 9.16 10.84
N LEU A 443 33.21 9.72 11.95
CA LEU A 443 34.55 9.54 12.50
C LEU A 443 34.41 8.96 13.90
N HIS A 444 35.15 7.90 14.17
CA HIS A 444 35.24 7.27 15.48
C HIS A 444 36.70 7.20 15.90
N ASP A 445 37.01 7.74 17.06
CA ASP A 445 38.31 7.61 17.66
C ASP A 445 38.35 6.32 18.48
N ASP A 446 39.15 5.36 18.04
CA ASP A 446 39.24 4.06 18.68
C ASP A 446 39.99 4.12 20.03
N ASP A 447 40.74 5.21 20.30
CA ASP A 447 41.50 5.37 21.53
C ASP A 447 40.65 5.88 22.71
N ASP A 448 39.68 6.75 22.46
CA ASP A 448 38.82 7.33 23.50
C ASP A 448 37.32 7.03 23.34
N GLY A 449 36.94 6.40 22.23
CA GLY A 449 35.57 5.96 21.94
C GLY A 449 34.65 7.12 21.53
N HIS A 450 35.18 8.29 21.19
CA HIS A 450 34.40 9.42 20.74
C HIS A 450 33.91 9.19 19.30
N LEU A 451 32.61 9.49 19.06
CA LEU A 451 31.97 9.38 17.74
C LEU A 451 31.38 10.73 17.34
N TRP A 452 31.77 11.25 16.19
CA TRP A 452 31.19 12.43 15.56
C TRP A 452 31.02 12.22 14.05
N SER A 453 30.62 13.24 13.33
CA SER A 453 30.47 13.21 11.87
C SER A 453 31.20 14.39 11.23
N ALA A 454 31.63 14.25 9.99
CA ALA A 454 32.32 15.31 9.24
C ALA A 454 31.47 16.60 9.11
N THR A 455 30.15 16.46 9.24
CA THR A 455 29.17 17.55 9.28
C THR A 455 28.42 17.58 10.61
N ARG A 456 27.53 18.55 10.82
CA ARG A 456 26.75 18.66 12.07
C ARG A 456 25.84 17.45 12.29
N GLN A 457 25.22 16.97 11.23
CA GLN A 457 24.42 15.75 11.24
C GLN A 457 25.23 14.56 10.72
N PRO A 458 24.87 13.31 11.01
CA PRO A 458 23.68 12.86 11.75
C PRO A 458 23.89 12.75 13.26
N THR A 459 25.14 12.88 13.76
CA THR A 459 25.44 12.70 15.18
C THR A 459 24.85 13.81 16.06
N GLY A 460 24.73 15.03 15.52
CA GLY A 460 24.23 16.18 16.24
C GLY A 460 25.13 16.62 17.40
N GLN A 461 26.37 16.12 17.45
CA GLN A 461 27.37 16.53 18.45
C GLN A 461 27.76 17.99 18.20
N SER A 462 27.89 18.76 19.28
CA SER A 462 28.38 20.14 19.21
C SER A 462 29.89 20.13 18.98
N PRO A 463 30.38 20.67 17.85
CA PRO A 463 31.81 20.74 17.56
C PRO A 463 32.48 21.86 18.36
N ASP A 464 33.80 21.80 18.50
CA ASP A 464 34.61 22.92 19.02
C ASP A 464 34.60 24.10 18.04
N GLN A 465 34.62 23.80 16.72
CA GLN A 465 34.48 24.75 15.63
C GLN A 465 33.71 24.15 14.48
N TYR A 466 32.84 24.92 13.82
CA TYR A 466 32.09 24.51 12.64
C TYR A 466 31.79 25.67 11.71
N ASP A 467 32.33 25.60 10.51
CA ASP A 467 32.14 26.59 9.46
C ASP A 467 31.66 25.90 8.17
N VAL A 468 30.79 26.56 7.43
CA VAL A 468 30.30 26.09 6.12
C VAL A 468 30.44 27.22 5.11
N THR A 469 31.01 26.91 3.95
CA THR A 469 31.12 27.84 2.83
C THR A 469 30.55 27.17 1.57
N PHE A 470 29.61 27.84 0.95
CA PHE A 470 29.05 27.43 -0.32
C PHE A 470 29.64 28.25 -1.45
N HIS A 471 30.25 27.55 -2.42
CA HIS A 471 30.77 28.08 -3.66
C HIS A 471 29.85 27.71 -4.80
N SER A 472 29.94 28.37 -5.95
CA SER A 472 29.11 28.03 -7.12
C SER A 472 29.27 26.57 -7.60
N HIS A 473 30.38 25.94 -7.32
CA HIS A 473 30.77 24.59 -7.79
C HIS A 473 31.07 23.61 -6.68
N MET A 474 31.06 24.03 -5.41
CA MET A 474 31.53 23.22 -4.28
C MET A 474 30.81 23.60 -2.99
N ALA A 475 30.57 22.65 -2.11
CA ALA A 475 30.22 22.88 -0.71
C ALA A 475 31.40 22.47 0.17
N GLU A 476 31.82 23.35 1.07
CA GLU A 476 32.94 23.14 1.98
C GLU A 476 32.47 23.17 3.42
N PHE A 477 32.92 22.21 4.20
CA PHE A 477 32.64 22.06 5.65
C PHE A 477 33.96 21.98 6.37
N HIS A 478 34.11 22.81 7.40
CA HIS A 478 35.25 22.79 8.28
C HIS A 478 34.79 22.53 9.71
N ARG A 479 35.29 21.44 10.29
CA ARG A 479 34.88 21.01 11.62
C ARG A 479 36.07 20.59 12.45
N ARG A 480 36.09 20.99 13.74
CA ARG A 480 37.08 20.59 14.71
C ARG A 480 36.40 19.96 15.92
N ASP A 481 36.91 18.82 16.35
CA ASP A 481 36.52 18.09 17.56
C ASP A 481 37.77 17.46 18.18
N HIS A 482 37.97 17.64 19.47
CA HIS A 482 39.04 16.95 20.26
C HIS A 482 40.44 17.02 19.62
N ASP A 483 40.84 18.17 19.12
CA ASP A 483 42.07 18.42 18.38
C ASP A 483 42.21 17.71 17.02
N ILE A 484 41.16 17.10 16.52
CA ILE A 484 41.08 16.64 15.13
C ILE A 484 40.33 17.68 14.30
N SER A 485 40.97 18.17 13.27
CA SER A 485 40.39 19.08 12.28
C SER A 485 39.99 18.27 11.04
N VAL A 486 38.76 18.46 10.57
CA VAL A 486 38.23 17.82 9.37
C VAL A 486 37.76 18.88 8.40
N ARG A 487 38.31 18.89 7.21
CA ARG A 487 37.83 19.64 6.05
C ARG A 487 37.20 18.71 5.06
N MET A 488 35.94 18.89 4.74
CA MET A 488 35.23 18.11 3.72
C MET A 488 34.76 19.03 2.58
N GLU A 489 35.14 18.68 1.37
CA GLU A 489 34.75 19.36 0.14
C GLU A 489 33.87 18.44 -0.69
N VAL A 490 32.71 18.92 -1.11
CA VAL A 490 31.75 18.17 -1.94
C VAL A 490 31.60 18.85 -3.28
N VAL A 491 31.84 18.11 -4.35
CA VAL A 491 31.72 18.58 -5.74
C VAL A 491 31.01 17.55 -6.60
N VAL A 492 30.35 18.03 -7.65
CA VAL A 492 29.87 17.18 -8.76
C VAL A 492 30.78 17.43 -9.97
N ALA A 493 31.33 16.36 -10.52
CA ALA A 493 32.23 16.45 -11.68
C ALA A 493 31.51 17.06 -12.90
N ALA A 494 32.18 17.96 -13.60
CA ALA A 494 31.57 18.69 -14.73
C ALA A 494 31.30 17.78 -15.95
N GLY A 495 32.16 16.78 -16.17
CA GLY A 495 32.11 15.91 -17.36
C GLY A 495 31.61 14.50 -17.13
N ASP A 496 31.42 14.08 -15.85
CA ASP A 496 31.04 12.74 -15.47
C ASP A 496 29.96 12.74 -14.39
N ASP A 497 29.15 11.69 -14.33
CA ASP A 497 28.11 11.52 -13.33
C ASP A 497 28.70 11.02 -11.99
N ILE A 498 29.58 11.83 -11.36
CA ILE A 498 30.32 11.52 -10.15
C ILE A 498 30.16 12.63 -9.13
N GLU A 499 29.79 12.29 -7.89
CA GLU A 499 29.94 13.15 -6.71
C GLU A 499 31.22 12.75 -5.97
N ILE A 500 32.07 13.71 -5.66
CA ILE A 500 33.32 13.54 -4.92
C ILE A 500 33.18 14.23 -3.57
N ARG A 501 33.48 13.51 -2.50
CA ARG A 501 33.63 14.03 -1.12
C ARG A 501 35.07 13.87 -0.69
N ARG A 502 35.85 14.91 -0.84
CA ARG A 502 37.26 14.92 -0.41
C ARG A 502 37.34 15.31 1.06
N MET A 503 37.99 14.49 1.85
CA MET A 503 38.26 14.78 3.25
C MET A 503 39.77 15.00 3.48
N THR A 504 40.08 16.06 4.20
CA THR A 504 41.42 16.31 4.77
C THR A 504 41.28 16.27 6.28
N ILE A 505 42.10 15.46 6.93
CA ILE A 505 42.06 15.25 8.38
C ILE A 505 43.42 15.62 8.95
N ASP A 506 43.44 16.57 9.89
CA ASP A 506 44.65 17.02 10.56
C ASP A 506 44.57 16.72 12.05
N ASN A 507 45.55 16.02 12.57
CA ASN A 507 45.74 15.85 14.01
C ASN A 507 46.51 17.06 14.56
N LEU A 508 45.82 17.96 15.25
CA LEU A 508 46.37 19.14 15.86
C LEU A 508 46.92 18.90 17.28
N GLY A 509 46.71 17.66 17.77
CA GLY A 509 47.17 17.25 19.10
C GLY A 509 48.62 16.74 19.11
N ASN A 510 49.12 16.39 20.29
CA ASN A 510 50.50 15.94 20.50
C ASN A 510 50.65 14.41 20.56
N ARG A 511 49.57 13.63 20.33
CA ARG A 511 49.57 12.17 20.39
C ARG A 511 49.07 11.54 19.10
N PRO A 512 49.56 10.40 18.67
CA PRO A 512 48.94 9.61 17.57
C PRO A 512 47.50 9.28 17.92
N ARG A 513 46.65 9.16 16.90
CA ARG A 513 45.23 8.84 17.03
C ARG A 513 44.82 7.77 16.01
N ASN A 514 44.07 6.77 16.45
CA ASN A 514 43.48 5.75 15.58
C ASN A 514 42.05 6.16 15.21
N LEU A 515 41.86 6.59 13.99
CA LEU A 515 40.57 7.07 13.52
C LEU A 515 39.93 6.09 12.56
N ARG A 516 38.69 5.73 12.82
CA ARG A 516 37.86 4.97 11.90
C ARG A 516 36.91 5.89 11.18
N ILE A 517 36.96 5.88 9.85
CA ILE A 517 36.12 6.69 8.98
C ILE A 517 35.09 5.77 8.35
N THR A 518 33.79 6.13 8.43
CA THR A 518 32.73 5.31 7.88
C THR A 518 31.76 6.18 7.07
N SER A 519 31.63 5.88 5.78
CA SER A 519 30.59 6.48 4.93
C SER A 519 29.25 5.80 5.12
N TYR A 520 28.15 6.50 4.82
CA TYR A 520 26.79 5.96 4.87
C TYR A 520 25.88 6.70 3.92
N GLY A 521 24.99 5.98 3.24
CA GLY A 521 23.87 6.55 2.46
C GLY A 521 22.80 5.50 2.20
N GLU A 522 21.53 5.89 2.18
CA GLU A 522 20.42 4.99 1.84
C GLU A 522 20.23 4.98 0.32
N VAL A 523 20.17 3.79 -0.29
CA VAL A 523 20.14 3.60 -1.76
C VAL A 523 18.70 3.41 -2.25
N VAL A 524 18.34 4.10 -3.35
CA VAL A 524 16.98 4.11 -3.94
C VAL A 524 16.95 3.63 -5.39
N LEU A 525 17.67 4.26 -6.30
CA LEU A 525 17.77 3.96 -7.75
C LEU A 525 16.41 3.98 -8.47
N ALA A 526 15.49 4.86 -8.07
CA ALA A 526 14.13 4.96 -8.60
C ALA A 526 13.65 6.41 -8.66
N PRO A 527 12.57 6.72 -9.40
CA PRO A 527 11.92 8.01 -9.28
C PRO A 527 11.56 8.33 -7.81
N PRO A 528 11.82 9.56 -7.32
CA PRO A 528 11.59 9.92 -5.91
C PRO A 528 10.18 9.60 -5.41
N LEU A 529 9.15 9.89 -6.22
CA LEU A 529 7.76 9.63 -5.89
C LEU A 529 7.43 8.14 -5.72
N GLU A 530 8.15 7.22 -6.36
CA GLU A 530 7.95 5.79 -6.18
C GLU A 530 8.48 5.32 -4.83
N ASP A 531 9.64 5.84 -4.43
CA ASP A 531 10.22 5.55 -3.12
C ASP A 531 9.40 6.19 -2.00
N GLU A 532 8.94 7.41 -2.19
CA GLU A 532 8.14 8.15 -1.21
C GLU A 532 6.79 7.47 -0.94
N ARG A 533 6.10 6.99 -1.98
CA ARG A 533 4.78 6.36 -1.85
C ARG A 533 4.82 4.99 -1.18
N HIS A 534 5.82 4.18 -1.53
CA HIS A 534 5.94 2.79 -1.05
C HIS A 534 7.40 2.45 -0.73
N PRO A 535 8.00 3.06 0.29
CA PRO A 535 9.43 2.92 0.56
C PRO A 535 9.85 1.48 0.87
N ALA A 536 9.03 0.73 1.61
CA ALA A 536 9.32 -0.67 1.93
C ALA A 536 9.32 -1.55 0.67
N PHE A 537 8.37 -1.32 -0.23
CA PHE A 537 8.30 -2.04 -1.51
C PHE A 537 9.44 -1.64 -2.45
N SER A 538 9.75 -0.34 -2.53
CA SER A 538 10.84 0.19 -3.36
C SER A 538 12.19 -0.45 -3.03
N LYS A 539 12.47 -0.68 -1.76
CA LYS A 539 13.72 -1.27 -1.27
C LYS A 539 13.96 -2.70 -1.73
N LEU A 540 12.91 -3.49 -1.98
CA LEU A 540 13.01 -4.90 -2.38
C LEU A 540 13.64 -5.12 -3.76
N PHE A 541 13.74 -4.06 -4.57
CA PHE A 541 14.29 -4.14 -5.92
C PHE A 541 15.77 -3.75 -6.00
N VAL A 542 16.40 -3.35 -4.89
CA VAL A 542 17.81 -2.93 -4.85
C VAL A 542 18.67 -4.07 -4.34
N GLY A 543 19.65 -4.45 -5.13
CA GLY A 543 20.69 -5.42 -4.77
C GLY A 543 22.06 -4.77 -4.71
N SER A 544 22.98 -5.34 -3.94
CA SER A 544 24.36 -4.86 -3.81
C SER A 544 25.36 -5.97 -4.06
N GLU A 545 26.52 -5.60 -4.58
CA GLU A 545 27.67 -6.45 -4.79
C GLU A 545 28.93 -5.71 -4.35
N PHE A 546 29.85 -6.42 -3.71
CA PHE A 546 31.17 -5.86 -3.39
C PHE A 546 32.17 -6.26 -4.47
N ILE A 547 32.92 -5.30 -5.01
CA ILE A 547 33.92 -5.49 -6.07
C ILE A 547 35.31 -5.33 -5.44
N PRO A 548 36.01 -6.45 -5.11
CA PRO A 548 37.29 -6.40 -4.43
C PRO A 548 38.39 -5.66 -5.22
N SER A 549 38.35 -5.72 -6.55
CA SER A 549 39.40 -5.12 -7.39
C SER A 549 39.49 -3.59 -7.31
N ILE A 550 38.40 -2.95 -6.89
CA ILE A 550 38.34 -1.49 -6.72
C ILE A 550 38.01 -1.08 -5.27
N GLY A 551 37.82 -2.05 -4.37
CA GLY A 551 37.40 -1.78 -3.00
C GLY A 551 36.08 -1.03 -2.93
N GLY A 552 35.10 -1.40 -3.75
CA GLY A 552 33.84 -0.64 -3.90
C GLY A 552 32.59 -1.50 -3.84
N GLN A 553 31.47 -0.85 -3.52
CA GLN A 553 30.12 -1.43 -3.56
C GLN A 553 29.41 -1.00 -4.84
N LEU A 554 28.85 -1.97 -5.55
CA LEU A 554 28.01 -1.77 -6.72
C LEU A 554 26.55 -2.02 -6.32
N PHE A 555 25.67 -1.08 -6.62
CA PHE A 555 24.23 -1.19 -6.39
C PHE A 555 23.51 -1.20 -7.72
N THR A 556 22.60 -2.16 -7.87
CA THR A 556 21.74 -2.30 -9.03
C THR A 556 20.30 -2.39 -8.57
N ARG A 557 19.39 -1.96 -9.43
CA ARG A 557 17.96 -2.12 -9.20
C ARG A 557 17.37 -3.02 -10.27
N ARG A 558 16.55 -3.97 -9.87
CA ARG A 558 15.78 -4.80 -10.79
C ARG A 558 14.78 -3.92 -11.56
N PRO A 559 14.81 -3.93 -12.92
CA PRO A 559 13.83 -3.21 -13.72
C PRO A 559 12.41 -3.68 -13.42
N ARG A 560 11.46 -2.76 -13.36
CA ARG A 560 10.04 -3.08 -13.13
C ARG A 560 9.30 -3.44 -14.42
N ASN A 561 9.84 -3.05 -15.56
CA ASN A 561 9.32 -3.40 -16.88
C ASN A 561 10.47 -3.38 -17.90
N ARG A 562 10.23 -3.83 -19.13
CA ARG A 562 11.25 -3.92 -20.20
C ARG A 562 11.85 -2.58 -20.62
N ASN A 563 11.13 -1.49 -20.42
CA ASN A 563 11.57 -0.14 -20.79
C ASN A 563 12.19 0.61 -19.60
N ASP A 564 12.19 0.01 -18.42
CA ASP A 564 12.82 0.62 -17.25
C ASP A 564 14.32 0.33 -17.27
N THR A 565 15.10 1.39 -17.29
CA THR A 565 16.57 1.34 -17.22
C THR A 565 17.02 2.03 -15.93
N PRO A 566 17.03 1.31 -14.80
CA PRO A 566 17.51 1.87 -13.55
C PRO A 566 18.98 2.26 -13.66
N PRO A 567 19.43 3.31 -12.96
CA PRO A 567 20.84 3.62 -12.86
C PRO A 567 21.56 2.55 -12.05
N VAL A 568 22.86 2.46 -12.28
CA VAL A 568 23.80 1.71 -11.46
C VAL A 568 24.54 2.71 -10.59
N LEU A 569 24.67 2.43 -9.29
CA LEU A 569 25.44 3.27 -8.36
C LEU A 569 26.70 2.51 -7.91
N LEU A 570 27.84 3.13 -8.10
CA LEU A 570 29.11 2.66 -7.59
C LEU A 570 29.57 3.56 -6.44
N HIS A 571 29.89 2.97 -5.30
CA HIS A 571 30.41 3.65 -4.13
C HIS A 571 31.76 3.08 -3.72
N PHE A 572 32.80 3.91 -3.65
CA PHE A 572 34.15 3.48 -3.28
C PHE A 572 34.86 4.55 -2.46
N LEU A 573 35.90 4.12 -1.73
CA LEU A 573 36.74 4.96 -0.87
C LEU A 573 38.19 4.74 -1.26
N VAL A 574 38.90 5.82 -1.53
CA VAL A 574 40.33 5.81 -1.88
C VAL A 574 41.07 6.86 -1.07
N ASP A 575 42.37 6.66 -0.89
CA ASP A 575 43.28 7.66 -0.30
C ASP A 575 43.70 8.74 -1.32
N GLY A 576 44.61 9.62 -0.91
CA GLY A 576 45.13 10.71 -1.75
C GLY A 576 45.88 10.23 -3.00
N ASP A 577 46.38 9.01 -3.01
CA ASP A 577 47.09 8.36 -4.13
C ASP A 577 46.15 7.52 -5.01
N GLY A 578 44.85 7.50 -4.69
CA GLY A 578 43.84 6.75 -5.42
C GLY A 578 43.83 5.24 -5.10
N GLN A 579 44.47 4.82 -4.01
CA GLN A 579 44.49 3.42 -3.58
C GLN A 579 43.33 3.14 -2.64
N SER A 580 42.77 1.91 -2.70
CA SER A 580 41.73 1.49 -1.78
C SER A 580 42.32 1.27 -0.37
N VAL A 581 41.77 1.97 0.62
CA VAL A 581 42.14 1.88 2.04
C VAL A 581 41.08 1.17 2.87
N LEU A 582 40.25 0.37 2.24
CA LEU A 582 39.04 -0.19 2.80
C LEU A 582 39.35 -1.27 3.86
N THR A 583 38.71 -1.13 5.04
CA THR A 583 38.72 -2.14 6.11
C THR A 583 37.39 -2.87 6.26
N GLY A 584 36.28 -2.33 5.75
CA GLY A 584 34.98 -2.97 5.83
C GLY A 584 33.92 -2.38 4.91
N HIS A 585 32.85 -3.16 4.69
CA HIS A 585 31.67 -2.71 3.94
C HIS A 585 30.37 -3.25 4.56
N GLU A 586 29.25 -2.58 4.32
CA GLU A 586 27.93 -3.01 4.78
C GLU A 586 26.82 -2.51 3.83
N SER A 587 25.85 -3.36 3.55
CA SER A 587 24.70 -3.01 2.72
C SER A 587 23.34 -3.20 3.41
N ASP A 588 23.29 -3.66 4.65
CA ASP A 588 22.06 -3.81 5.46
C ASP A 588 21.99 -2.74 6.55
N ARG A 589 21.02 -1.83 6.44
CA ARG A 589 20.81 -0.75 7.41
C ARG A 589 20.62 -1.25 8.84
N ARG A 590 19.95 -2.40 9.04
CA ARG A 590 19.70 -2.95 10.38
C ARG A 590 20.99 -3.38 11.05
N ARG A 591 21.93 -3.95 10.29
CA ARG A 591 23.25 -4.31 10.79
C ARG A 591 24.10 -3.09 11.07
N PHE A 592 24.02 -2.07 10.21
CA PHE A 592 24.74 -0.82 10.40
C PHE A 592 24.27 -0.06 11.64
N ILE A 593 22.95 0.12 11.79
CA ILE A 593 22.38 0.84 12.94
C ILE A 593 22.54 0.05 14.23
N GLY A 594 22.37 -1.28 14.17
CA GLY A 594 22.36 -2.15 15.34
C GLY A 594 21.02 -2.15 16.07
N ARG A 595 20.83 -3.14 16.93
CA ARG A 595 19.61 -3.24 17.76
C ARG A 595 19.60 -2.13 18.81
N ASN A 596 18.50 -1.38 18.87
CA ASN A 596 18.34 -0.19 19.73
C ASN A 596 19.30 0.97 19.39
N GLY A 597 19.99 0.91 18.23
CA GLY A 597 20.83 1.97 17.72
C GLY A 597 20.02 3.08 17.04
N THR A 598 20.69 4.19 16.75
CA THR A 598 20.13 5.31 15.99
C THR A 598 21.17 5.84 15.00
N MET A 599 20.74 6.63 14.03
CA MET A 599 21.69 7.32 13.11
C MET A 599 22.68 8.24 13.84
N ARG A 600 22.35 8.70 15.03
CA ARG A 600 23.28 9.50 15.86
C ARG A 600 24.43 8.67 16.42
N ARG A 601 24.22 7.36 16.60
CA ARG A 601 25.21 6.47 17.22
C ARG A 601 25.06 5.05 16.66
N PRO A 602 25.35 4.83 15.37
CA PRO A 602 25.19 3.52 14.75
C PRO A 602 26.32 2.57 15.20
N ASP A 603 25.96 1.29 15.38
CA ASP A 603 26.92 0.26 15.79
C ASP A 603 28.00 0.03 14.74
N GLY A 604 27.67 0.07 13.45
CA GLY A 604 28.63 -0.14 12.36
C GLY A 604 29.77 0.89 12.33
N ALA A 605 29.48 2.15 12.66
CA ALA A 605 30.53 3.17 12.75
C ALA A 605 31.46 2.98 13.97
N ARG A 606 30.97 2.33 15.03
CA ARG A 606 31.69 2.15 16.30
C ARG A 606 32.41 0.79 16.40
N ASN A 607 31.74 -0.26 15.97
CA ASN A 607 32.16 -1.64 16.22
C ASN A 607 32.67 -2.34 14.95
N GLY A 608 32.66 -1.66 13.81
CA GLY A 608 33.05 -2.21 12.51
C GLY A 608 31.85 -2.71 11.69
N LEU A 609 32.07 -2.88 10.40
CA LEU A 609 31.07 -3.31 9.42
C LEU A 609 31.09 -4.83 9.26
N SER A 610 29.92 -5.44 8.95
CA SER A 610 29.75 -6.90 8.97
C SER A 610 29.92 -7.58 7.60
N GLN A 611 30.45 -6.90 6.59
CA GLN A 611 30.78 -7.42 5.25
C GLN A 611 29.54 -7.98 4.50
N THR A 612 28.35 -7.40 4.71
CA THR A 612 27.12 -7.86 4.08
C THR A 612 26.95 -7.28 2.68
N THR A 613 26.51 -8.11 1.74
CA THR A 613 26.11 -7.75 0.38
C THR A 613 24.87 -8.52 -0.06
N GLY A 614 24.34 -8.26 -1.24
CA GLY A 614 23.20 -8.94 -1.83
C GLY A 614 21.88 -8.19 -1.67
N TRP A 615 20.79 -8.93 -1.59
CA TRP A 615 19.45 -8.39 -1.46
C TRP A 615 19.11 -8.23 0.02
N THR A 616 19.04 -6.98 0.48
CA THR A 616 18.68 -6.65 1.86
C THR A 616 17.32 -5.97 1.92
N LEU A 617 16.65 -6.04 3.06
CA LEU A 617 15.34 -5.38 3.23
C LEU A 617 15.42 -3.85 3.29
N ASP A 618 16.60 -3.33 3.61
CA ASP A 618 16.83 -1.89 3.77
C ASP A 618 18.25 -1.55 3.26
N PRO A 619 18.42 -1.37 1.93
CA PRO A 619 19.73 -1.25 1.30
C PRO A 619 20.39 0.09 1.62
N ILE A 620 21.65 0.00 2.03
CA ILE A 620 22.53 1.15 2.26
C ILE A 620 23.88 0.95 1.59
N MET A 621 24.57 2.03 1.30
CA MET A 621 26.00 2.04 1.00
C MET A 621 26.78 2.47 2.24
N ALA A 622 27.69 1.64 2.71
CA ALA A 622 28.61 1.98 3.80
C ALA A 622 29.96 1.33 3.59
N LEU A 623 31.00 2.12 3.61
CA LEU A 623 32.41 1.72 3.52
C LEU A 623 33.17 2.26 4.72
N GLN A 624 34.19 1.54 5.15
CA GLN A 624 34.98 1.91 6.33
C GLN A 624 36.48 1.81 6.04
N ALA A 625 37.23 2.78 6.52
CA ALA A 625 38.68 2.83 6.54
C ALA A 625 39.21 3.16 7.94
N THR A 626 40.44 2.78 8.24
CA THR A 626 41.15 3.16 9.47
C THR A 626 42.40 3.94 9.11
N LEU A 627 42.60 5.05 9.81
CA LEU A 627 43.78 5.92 9.71
C LEU A 627 44.52 5.92 11.04
N GLU A 628 45.85 5.80 10.98
CA GLU A 628 46.75 5.90 12.12
C GLU A 628 47.44 7.26 12.21
#